data_1e6a1acadbcc1e221c09d3aa732c844d
#
_entry.id   1e6a1acadbcc1e221c09d3aa732c844d
#
_cell.length_a   1.000
_cell.length_b   1.000
_cell.length_c   1.000
_cell.angle_alpha   90.00
_cell.angle_beta   90.00
_cell.angle_gamma   90.00
#
_symmetry.space_group_name_H-M   'P 1'
#
loop_
_entity.id
_entity.type
_entity.pdbx_description
1 polymer ?
#
loop_
_entity_poly.entity_id
_entity_poly.type
_entity_poly.pdbx_seq_one_letter_code
_entity_poly.pdbx_strand_id
1 'polypeptide(L)'
;MPHVRRPELITVEASPTEVQEVAQRDLGLTPDADGALTGPLPNWADTGARQRLETRAVDGHATEVALGIENATRVPYFEWFLGPFLRRGARRALRHTAARLEAALEGRPPPPEPRRRTPLLPPVPFAPQAIALLGTVAAIAALANFGGALFGQTADSVTKTFGASNRGLGVALAVSRGGVLISLVAAALADRQGRRRLLLICFAGVCVTNAISAVAPGFIIFTGAQAMTRAFANGAFVVAGIAAVEEAPEGARAYALSMLALAYGAGFAIAVVLLPISDVAPQAWRIAFGISALSIFLLPRLARSLRETGRYIDLTRRTVRRGRGRVREVFARAYGFRFLLLGLAAFLTNFFSAPSAQLTNRFLTDEHGYSNTLIALFRAVTAGIPGLLGIIIAGKLAESRGRRPVAIVGLVVATIFQVMFFLGDGAVLWFAATFAIVAASAAAIVLAAFDTELFPTEVRGTSNALLLVCAVTGSAAGLLVATNLDDVVGGLGPAIAICGVAPLLAAAFVMPWLPEPADRELDDVSPSEV
;
A
#
# COMPACT_ATOMS: atom_id res chain seq x y z
N MET A 1 17.86 0.91 32.57
CA MET A 1 19.05 0.68 31.73
C MET A 1 18.60 0.57 30.30
N PRO A 2 19.04 1.40 29.37
CA PRO A 2 18.71 1.25 27.96
C PRO A 2 19.35 -0.05 27.43
N HIS A 3 18.57 -0.91 26.81
CA HIS A 3 19.00 -2.22 26.36
C HIS A 3 19.90 -2.11 25.12
N VAL A 4 21.21 -2.05 25.33
CA VAL A 4 22.22 -2.27 24.29
C VAL A 4 22.17 -3.76 23.92
N ARG A 5 21.49 -4.10 22.84
CA ARG A 5 21.40 -5.48 22.36
C ARG A 5 22.63 -5.80 21.51
N ARG A 6 23.60 -6.55 22.10
CA ARG A 6 24.80 -7.13 21.45
C ARG A 6 25.68 -6.07 20.78
N PRO A 7 26.59 -5.43 21.51
CA PRO A 7 27.57 -4.50 20.93
C PRO A 7 28.49 -5.25 19.95
N GLU A 8 28.98 -4.53 18.94
CA GLU A 8 30.13 -4.96 18.15
C GLU A 8 31.37 -4.58 18.98
N LEU A 9 32.18 -5.55 19.34
CA LEU A 9 33.38 -5.36 20.14
C LEU A 9 34.59 -5.38 19.21
N ILE A 10 35.44 -4.38 19.31
CA ILE A 10 36.73 -4.31 18.64
C ILE A 10 37.80 -3.95 19.66
N THR A 11 39.01 -4.45 19.48
CA THR A 11 40.16 -4.09 20.27
C THR A 11 41.12 -3.31 19.40
N VAL A 12 41.51 -2.11 19.85
CA VAL A 12 42.41 -1.23 19.09
C VAL A 12 43.65 -0.93 19.93
N GLU A 13 44.81 -0.80 19.27
CA GLU A 13 46.07 -0.43 19.93
C GLU A 13 46.16 1.11 20.04
N ALA A 14 45.37 1.67 20.95
CA ALA A 14 45.34 3.10 21.23
C ALA A 14 44.80 3.31 22.65
N SER A 15 45.14 4.46 23.27
CA SER A 15 44.63 4.82 24.57
C SER A 15 43.13 5.18 24.51
N PRO A 16 42.35 5.01 25.59
CA PRO A 16 40.94 5.40 25.62
C PRO A 16 40.69 6.86 25.24
N THR A 17 41.57 7.75 25.61
CA THR A 17 41.50 9.19 25.28
C THR A 17 41.72 9.45 23.80
N GLU A 18 42.68 8.79 23.18
CA GLU A 18 42.94 8.88 21.75
C GLU A 18 41.78 8.33 20.93
N VAL A 19 41.19 7.18 21.32
CA VAL A 19 39.98 6.62 20.68
C VAL A 19 38.82 7.61 20.77
N GLN A 20 38.62 8.27 21.91
CA GLN A 20 37.57 9.27 22.08
C GLN A 20 37.79 10.51 21.21
N GLU A 21 39.01 11.02 21.12
CA GLU A 21 39.36 12.18 20.29
C GLU A 21 39.13 11.89 18.80
N VAL A 22 39.58 10.72 18.33
CA VAL A 22 39.36 10.28 16.93
C VAL A 22 37.89 10.07 16.65
N ALA A 23 37.12 9.47 17.56
CA ALA A 23 35.70 9.26 17.41
C ALA A 23 34.91 10.59 17.36
N GLN A 24 35.31 11.58 18.11
CA GLN A 24 34.71 12.92 18.07
C GLN A 24 35.07 13.65 16.77
N ARG A 25 36.32 13.63 16.35
CA ARG A 25 36.82 14.36 15.19
C ARG A 25 36.36 13.74 13.87
N ASP A 26 36.49 12.40 13.71
CA ASP A 26 36.36 11.73 12.42
C ASP A 26 35.02 11.00 12.25
N LEU A 27 34.33 10.67 13.36
CA LEU A 27 33.00 10.07 13.36
C LEU A 27 31.88 11.05 13.77
N GLY A 28 32.23 12.24 14.28
CA GLY A 28 31.26 13.25 14.71
C GLY A 28 30.41 12.83 15.91
N LEU A 29 30.96 11.95 16.78
CA LEU A 29 30.27 11.53 17.98
C LEU A 29 30.44 12.59 19.10
N THR A 30 29.41 12.77 19.92
CA THR A 30 29.39 13.73 21.02
C THR A 30 29.25 13.01 22.36
N PRO A 31 29.96 13.46 23.44
CA PRO A 31 29.81 12.84 24.73
C PRO A 31 28.40 13.06 25.32
N ASP A 32 27.85 12.02 25.93
CA ASP A 32 26.60 12.09 26.67
C ASP A 32 26.85 12.33 28.17
N ALA A 33 25.78 12.39 28.97
CA ALA A 33 25.85 12.63 30.41
C ALA A 33 26.60 11.52 31.19
N ASP A 34 26.73 10.34 30.64
CA ASP A 34 27.39 9.16 31.23
C ASP A 34 28.84 9.01 30.76
N GLY A 35 29.33 9.93 29.91
CA GLY A 35 30.69 9.91 29.36
C GLY A 35 30.90 8.99 28.17
N ALA A 36 29.84 8.33 27.68
CA ALA A 36 29.88 7.57 26.44
C ALA A 36 29.72 8.51 25.23
N LEU A 37 30.30 8.15 24.08
CA LEU A 37 30.15 8.92 22.86
C LEU A 37 28.92 8.46 22.09
N THR A 38 28.05 9.40 21.75
CA THR A 38 26.80 9.09 20.98
C THR A 38 26.71 9.94 19.74
N GLY A 39 26.09 9.38 18.69
CA GLY A 39 25.86 10.08 17.44
C GLY A 39 24.84 9.38 16.56
N PRO A 40 24.38 10.02 15.47
CA PRO A 40 23.50 9.36 14.53
C PRO A 40 24.22 8.21 13.82
N LEU A 41 23.49 7.15 13.49
CA LEU A 41 23.99 6.14 12.56
C LEU A 41 24.16 6.76 11.16
N PRO A 42 25.07 6.23 10.31
CA PRO A 42 25.20 6.68 8.93
C PRO A 42 23.87 6.67 8.19
N ASN A 43 23.59 7.70 7.39
CA ASN A 43 22.32 7.92 6.69
C ASN A 43 21.84 6.77 5.79
N TRP A 44 22.73 5.83 5.43
CA TRP A 44 22.41 4.68 4.60
C TRP A 44 21.93 3.44 5.40
N ALA A 45 22.00 3.48 6.73
CA ALA A 45 21.78 2.28 7.54
C ALA A 45 20.48 2.25 8.34
N ASP A 46 20.26 3.22 9.18
CA ASP A 46 19.04 3.42 9.95
C ASP A 46 18.93 4.89 10.36
N THR A 47 17.76 5.38 10.23
CA THR A 47 17.50 6.82 10.14
C THR A 47 17.00 7.43 11.44
N GLY A 48 16.80 6.64 12.46
CA GLY A 48 16.32 7.10 13.78
C GLY A 48 17.10 6.52 14.95
N ALA A 49 17.98 5.55 14.69
CA ALA A 49 18.81 4.96 15.71
C ALA A 49 20.08 5.79 15.94
N ARG A 50 20.52 5.83 17.18
CA ARG A 50 21.80 6.43 17.55
C ARG A 50 22.81 5.32 17.85
N GLN A 51 24.06 5.53 17.50
CA GLN A 51 25.17 4.68 17.93
C GLN A 51 25.72 5.20 19.23
N ARG A 52 26.16 4.29 20.08
CA ARG A 52 26.83 4.56 21.35
C ARG A 52 28.16 3.84 21.35
N LEU A 53 29.22 4.57 21.65
CA LEU A 53 30.57 4.05 21.74
C LEU A 53 31.01 4.16 23.18
N GLU A 54 31.41 3.04 23.76
CA GLU A 54 31.99 2.93 25.09
C GLU A 54 33.41 2.39 24.97
N THR A 55 34.36 2.97 25.71
CA THR A 55 35.76 2.56 25.72
C THR A 55 36.12 1.96 27.06
N ARG A 56 36.86 0.85 27.04
CA ARG A 56 37.40 0.21 28.25
C ARG A 56 38.86 -0.14 28.01
N ALA A 57 39.75 0.39 28.89
CA ALA A 57 41.14 -0.04 28.85
C ALA A 57 41.27 -1.55 29.17
N VAL A 58 42.01 -2.27 28.35
CA VAL A 58 42.32 -3.68 28.57
C VAL A 58 43.72 -3.81 29.12
N ASP A 59 44.70 -3.14 28.48
CA ASP A 59 46.09 -3.02 28.93
C ASP A 59 46.59 -1.60 28.67
N GLY A 60 47.81 -1.27 29.12
CA GLY A 60 48.36 0.08 28.98
C GLY A 60 48.43 0.66 27.56
N HIS A 61 48.25 -0.18 26.52
CA HIS A 61 48.32 0.21 25.10
C HIS A 61 47.12 -0.26 24.28
N ALA A 62 46.17 -1.01 24.85
CA ALA A 62 45.02 -1.52 24.13
C ALA A 62 43.69 -1.10 24.76
N THR A 63 42.76 -0.70 23.96
CA THR A 63 41.39 -0.31 24.36
C THR A 63 40.36 -1.19 23.69
N GLU A 64 39.48 -1.78 24.47
CA GLU A 64 38.27 -2.42 23.98
C GLU A 64 37.21 -1.36 23.71
N VAL A 65 36.71 -1.31 22.50
CA VAL A 65 35.66 -0.40 22.06
C VAL A 65 34.38 -1.17 21.82
N ALA A 66 33.33 -0.85 22.57
CA ALA A 66 32.01 -1.40 22.43
C ALA A 66 31.11 -0.44 21.64
N LEU A 67 30.76 -0.82 20.43
CA LEU A 67 29.82 -0.07 19.58
C LEU A 67 28.42 -0.69 19.70
N GLY A 68 27.49 0.05 20.27
CA GLY A 68 26.11 -0.37 20.47
C GLY A 68 25.13 0.52 19.72
N ILE A 69 23.87 0.07 19.64
CA ILE A 69 22.75 0.85 19.12
C ILE A 69 21.90 1.30 20.30
N GLU A 70 21.77 2.60 20.42
CA GLU A 70 20.84 3.23 21.32
C GLU A 70 19.58 3.64 20.53
N ASN A 71 18.40 3.45 21.12
CA ASN A 71 17.13 3.82 20.47
C ASN A 71 16.92 3.22 19.08
N ALA A 72 17.06 1.89 18.95
CA ALA A 72 16.73 1.21 17.70
C ALA A 72 15.33 1.59 17.24
N THR A 73 15.20 1.94 15.96
CA THR A 73 13.91 2.29 15.36
C THR A 73 12.92 1.14 15.51
N ARG A 74 11.80 1.40 16.14
CA ARG A 74 10.69 0.45 16.28
C ARG A 74 9.55 0.89 15.40
N VAL A 75 9.09 0.00 14.51
CA VAL A 75 7.89 0.21 13.70
C VAL A 75 6.73 -0.48 14.39
N PRO A 76 5.81 0.26 15.03
CA PRO A 76 4.67 -0.34 15.71
C PRO A 76 3.91 -1.30 14.80
N TYR A 77 3.45 -2.44 15.34
CA TYR A 77 2.69 -3.49 14.67
C TYR A 77 3.42 -4.29 13.57
N PHE A 78 4.52 -3.75 12.99
CA PHE A 78 5.29 -4.41 11.91
C PHE A 78 6.72 -4.80 12.34
N GLU A 79 7.06 -4.73 13.62
CA GLU A 79 8.41 -5.04 14.12
C GLU A 79 8.81 -6.49 13.84
N TRP A 80 7.87 -7.42 13.86
CA TRP A 80 8.10 -8.84 13.55
C TRP A 80 8.59 -9.05 12.11
N PHE A 81 8.11 -8.24 11.16
CA PHE A 81 8.48 -8.30 9.76
C PHE A 81 9.68 -7.40 9.42
N LEU A 82 9.64 -6.13 9.80
CA LEU A 82 10.67 -5.15 9.47
C LEU A 82 11.88 -5.22 10.41
N GLY A 83 11.70 -5.64 11.65
CA GLY A 83 12.74 -5.70 12.67
C GLY A 83 14.00 -6.47 12.28
N PRO A 84 13.92 -7.64 11.64
CA PRO A 84 15.09 -8.37 11.15
C PRO A 84 15.93 -7.58 10.12
N PHE A 85 15.27 -6.85 9.22
CA PHE A 85 15.93 -6.03 8.20
C PHE A 85 16.59 -4.80 8.81
N LEU A 86 15.89 -4.10 9.69
CA LEU A 86 16.43 -2.94 10.42
C LEU A 86 17.65 -3.34 11.26
N ARG A 87 17.57 -4.47 11.98
CA ARG A 87 18.69 -4.98 12.78
C ARG A 87 19.90 -5.38 11.93
N ARG A 88 19.70 -5.94 10.74
CA ARG A 88 20.80 -6.24 9.80
C ARG A 88 21.44 -4.96 9.27
N GLY A 89 20.64 -3.97 8.91
CA GLY A 89 21.11 -2.66 8.48
C GLY A 89 21.96 -1.97 9.56
N ALA A 90 21.43 -1.92 10.77
CA ALA A 90 22.10 -1.31 11.91
C ALA A 90 23.41 -2.00 12.28
N ARG A 91 23.47 -3.36 12.28
CA ARG A 91 24.74 -4.09 12.48
C ARG A 91 25.77 -3.80 11.40
N ARG A 92 25.34 -3.70 10.14
CA ARG A 92 26.24 -3.34 9.04
C ARG A 92 26.81 -1.92 9.22
N ALA A 93 26.00 -0.99 9.78
CA ALA A 93 26.44 0.34 10.09
C ALA A 93 27.49 0.35 11.19
N LEU A 94 27.25 -0.38 12.30
CA LEU A 94 28.22 -0.47 13.38
C LEU A 94 29.57 -1.03 12.89
N ARG A 95 29.56 -2.09 12.08
CA ARG A 95 30.79 -2.64 11.47
C ARG A 95 31.53 -1.64 10.60
N HIS A 96 30.81 -0.85 9.83
CA HIS A 96 31.42 0.18 9.01
C HIS A 96 31.99 1.31 9.88
N THR A 97 31.29 1.70 10.95
CA THR A 97 31.77 2.68 11.92
C THR A 97 33.04 2.16 12.64
N ALA A 98 33.04 0.87 13.04
CA ALA A 98 34.21 0.21 13.61
C ALA A 98 35.40 0.25 12.66
N ALA A 99 35.21 -0.15 11.41
CA ALA A 99 36.28 -0.12 10.38
C ALA A 99 36.78 1.31 10.07
N ARG A 100 35.90 2.31 10.15
CA ARG A 100 36.31 3.73 10.03
C ARG A 100 37.15 4.18 11.20
N LEU A 101 36.79 3.79 12.41
CA LEU A 101 37.55 4.11 13.62
C LEU A 101 38.94 3.47 13.58
N GLU A 102 39.04 2.18 13.23
CA GLU A 102 40.32 1.48 13.06
C GLU A 102 41.19 2.14 12.01
N ALA A 103 40.63 2.45 10.83
CA ALA A 103 41.36 3.12 9.76
C ALA A 103 41.87 4.51 10.18
N ALA A 104 41.07 5.27 10.93
CA ALA A 104 41.46 6.59 11.41
C ALA A 104 42.59 6.52 12.47
N LEU A 105 42.55 5.54 13.37
CA LEU A 105 43.62 5.30 14.36
C LEU A 105 44.92 4.85 13.72
N GLU A 106 44.85 4.06 12.64
CA GLU A 106 46.02 3.59 11.93
C GLU A 106 46.51 4.57 10.81
N GLY A 107 45.86 5.71 10.63
CA GLY A 107 46.18 6.68 9.60
C GLY A 107 45.88 6.20 8.16
N ARG A 108 45.03 5.17 8.01
CA ARG A 108 44.56 4.65 6.73
C ARG A 108 43.38 5.45 6.16
N PRO A 109 43.22 5.49 4.84
CA PRO A 109 42.04 6.13 4.26
C PRO A 109 40.74 5.41 4.70
N PRO A 110 39.64 6.15 4.92
CA PRO A 110 38.38 5.58 5.37
C PRO A 110 37.82 4.56 4.36
N PRO A 111 37.25 3.45 4.82
CA PRO A 111 36.63 2.47 3.93
C PRO A 111 35.50 3.11 3.13
N PRO A 112 35.30 2.69 1.86
CA PRO A 112 34.23 3.25 1.02
C PRO A 112 32.86 3.00 1.62
N GLU A 113 31.96 3.98 1.50
CA GLU A 113 30.60 3.83 1.99
C GLU A 113 29.89 2.65 1.32
N PRO A 114 29.26 1.77 2.11
CA PRO A 114 28.51 0.65 1.55
C PRO A 114 27.37 1.16 0.66
N ARG A 115 27.30 0.64 -0.56
CA ARG A 115 26.17 0.96 -1.44
C ARG A 115 24.85 0.58 -0.76
N ARG A 116 23.84 1.45 -0.81
CA ARG A 116 22.47 1.15 -0.37
C ARG A 116 21.95 -0.08 -1.13
N ARG A 117 21.93 -1.25 -0.50
CA ARG A 117 21.51 -2.51 -1.14
C ARG A 117 20.13 -3.00 -0.74
N THR A 118 19.43 -2.31 0.16
CA THR A 118 18.11 -2.73 0.62
C THR A 118 17.04 -1.75 0.12
N PRO A 119 16.22 -2.15 -0.87
CA PRO A 119 15.11 -1.31 -1.38
C PRO A 119 14.02 -1.05 -0.32
N LEU A 120 14.06 -1.75 0.81
CA LEU A 120 13.10 -1.60 1.91
C LEU A 120 13.47 -0.49 2.91
N LEU A 121 14.64 0.13 2.80
CA LEU A 121 15.02 1.25 3.66
C LEU A 121 14.59 2.58 3.06
N PRO A 122 14.11 3.53 3.90
CA PRO A 122 13.68 4.83 3.42
C PRO A 122 14.85 5.62 2.80
N PRO A 123 14.60 6.41 1.74
CA PRO A 123 15.64 7.19 1.07
C PRO A 123 16.18 8.33 1.96
N VAL A 124 15.36 8.83 2.89
CA VAL A 124 15.67 9.93 3.81
C VAL A 124 15.28 9.49 5.24
N PRO A 125 16.00 9.95 6.28
CA PRO A 125 15.67 9.68 7.67
C PRO A 125 14.26 10.12 8.06
N PHE A 126 13.56 9.25 8.77
CA PHE A 126 12.29 9.59 9.42
C PHE A 126 12.50 9.87 10.89
N ALA A 127 11.86 10.91 11.42
CA ALA A 127 11.81 11.13 12.85
C ALA A 127 11.11 9.92 13.55
N PRO A 128 11.56 9.48 14.74
CA PRO A 128 10.94 8.34 15.45
C PRO A 128 9.44 8.49 15.67
N GLN A 129 8.98 9.73 15.85
CA GLN A 129 7.56 10.06 16.01
C GLN A 129 6.76 9.83 14.72
N ALA A 130 7.33 10.16 13.56
CA ALA A 130 6.72 9.93 12.24
C ALA A 130 6.64 8.43 11.94
N ILE A 131 7.68 7.65 12.27
CA ILE A 131 7.66 6.19 12.11
C ILE A 131 6.56 5.54 12.96
N ALA A 132 6.41 5.98 14.21
CA ALA A 132 5.38 5.47 15.10
C ALA A 132 3.96 5.79 14.57
N LEU A 133 3.75 6.99 14.05
CA LEU A 133 2.50 7.40 13.44
C LEU A 133 2.23 6.60 12.17
N LEU A 134 3.20 6.53 11.24
CA LEU A 134 3.06 5.80 9.98
C LEU A 134 2.80 4.31 10.21
N GLY A 135 3.49 3.67 11.17
CA GLY A 135 3.23 2.28 11.54
C GLY A 135 1.80 2.06 12.06
N THR A 136 1.28 3.01 12.85
CA THR A 136 -0.10 2.93 13.36
C THR A 136 -1.13 3.16 12.24
N VAL A 137 -0.89 4.14 11.38
CA VAL A 137 -1.72 4.43 10.19
C VAL A 137 -1.75 3.23 9.24
N ALA A 138 -0.60 2.62 8.99
CA ALA A 138 -0.46 1.42 8.17
C ALA A 138 -1.22 0.22 8.77
N ALA A 139 -1.19 0.04 10.10
CA ALA A 139 -1.94 -1.00 10.77
C ALA A 139 -3.47 -0.78 10.65
N ILE A 140 -3.94 0.45 10.81
CA ILE A 140 -5.35 0.79 10.58
C ILE A 140 -5.76 0.50 9.14
N ALA A 141 -4.94 0.90 8.15
CA ALA A 141 -5.21 0.65 6.74
C ALA A 141 -5.24 -0.86 6.42
N ALA A 142 -4.33 -1.66 6.99
CA ALA A 142 -4.32 -3.10 6.84
C ALA A 142 -5.58 -3.75 7.42
N LEU A 143 -5.97 -3.40 8.66
CA LEU A 143 -7.15 -3.95 9.31
C LEU A 143 -8.45 -3.51 8.62
N ALA A 144 -8.52 -2.26 8.16
CA ALA A 144 -9.66 -1.76 7.40
C ALA A 144 -9.81 -2.49 6.05
N ASN A 145 -8.69 -2.73 5.34
CA ASN A 145 -8.73 -3.50 4.09
C ASN A 145 -9.03 -4.97 4.31
N PHE A 146 -8.53 -5.56 5.39
CA PHE A 146 -8.93 -6.91 5.79
C PHE A 146 -10.45 -7.04 5.83
N GLY A 147 -11.12 -6.16 6.60
CA GLY A 147 -12.58 -6.15 6.67
C GLY A 147 -13.26 -5.83 5.34
N GLY A 148 -12.73 -4.87 4.57
CA GLY A 148 -13.27 -4.48 3.27
C GLY A 148 -13.10 -5.51 2.16
N ALA A 149 -12.12 -6.42 2.27
CA ALA A 149 -11.85 -7.46 1.29
C ALA A 149 -12.71 -8.72 1.49
N LEU A 150 -13.22 -8.97 2.70
CA LEU A 150 -13.90 -10.22 3.07
C LEU A 150 -15.05 -10.58 2.13
N PHE A 151 -15.92 -9.64 1.79
CA PHE A 151 -17.05 -9.94 0.92
C PHE A 151 -16.61 -10.48 -0.45
N GLY A 152 -15.66 -9.83 -1.11
CA GLY A 152 -15.14 -10.32 -2.40
C GLY A 152 -14.47 -11.69 -2.30
N GLN A 153 -13.88 -12.03 -1.14
CA GLN A 153 -13.22 -13.31 -0.95
C GLN A 153 -14.21 -14.43 -0.61
N THR A 154 -15.24 -14.16 0.19
CA THR A 154 -16.24 -15.14 0.65
C THR A 154 -17.54 -15.11 -0.15
N ALA A 155 -17.58 -14.42 -1.28
CA ALA A 155 -18.79 -14.18 -2.07
C ALA A 155 -19.56 -15.46 -2.41
N ASP A 156 -18.85 -16.53 -2.76
CA ASP A 156 -19.44 -17.84 -3.06
C ASP A 156 -20.15 -18.44 -1.84
N SER A 157 -19.48 -18.54 -0.70
CA SER A 157 -20.04 -19.09 0.54
C SER A 157 -21.22 -18.27 1.05
N VAL A 158 -21.17 -16.94 0.91
CA VAL A 158 -22.28 -16.03 1.27
C VAL A 158 -23.50 -16.27 0.38
N THR A 159 -23.32 -16.32 -0.94
CA THR A 159 -24.42 -16.53 -1.87
C THR A 159 -25.08 -17.90 -1.71
N LYS A 160 -24.29 -18.95 -1.49
CA LYS A 160 -24.80 -20.30 -1.18
C LYS A 160 -25.62 -20.31 0.10
N THR A 161 -25.16 -19.61 1.16
CA THR A 161 -25.89 -19.53 2.44
C THR A 161 -27.25 -18.83 2.32
N PHE A 162 -27.32 -17.75 1.54
CA PHE A 162 -28.55 -16.97 1.37
C PHE A 162 -29.39 -17.40 0.16
N GLY A 163 -28.97 -18.38 -0.62
CA GLY A 163 -29.65 -18.81 -1.86
C GLY A 163 -29.69 -17.72 -2.94
N ALA A 164 -28.72 -16.82 -2.95
CA ALA A 164 -28.69 -15.72 -3.90
C ALA A 164 -28.16 -16.18 -5.29
N SER A 165 -28.81 -15.70 -6.36
CA SER A 165 -28.37 -15.95 -7.75
C SER A 165 -27.10 -15.18 -8.10
N ASN A 166 -26.46 -15.54 -9.24
CA ASN A 166 -25.32 -14.80 -9.78
C ASN A 166 -25.68 -13.33 -10.06
N ARG A 167 -26.88 -13.05 -10.57
CA ARG A 167 -27.39 -11.67 -10.72
C ARG A 167 -27.49 -10.94 -9.38
N GLY A 168 -28.01 -11.62 -8.35
CA GLY A 168 -28.07 -11.06 -6.99
C GLY A 168 -26.69 -10.73 -6.45
N LEU A 169 -25.72 -11.61 -6.66
CA LEU A 169 -24.32 -11.36 -6.31
C LEU A 169 -23.75 -10.15 -7.08
N GLY A 170 -23.95 -10.08 -8.38
CA GLY A 170 -23.51 -8.97 -9.22
C GLY A 170 -24.04 -7.62 -8.72
N VAL A 171 -25.33 -7.56 -8.40
CA VAL A 171 -25.97 -6.37 -7.81
C VAL A 171 -25.35 -6.03 -6.45
N ALA A 172 -25.17 -7.00 -5.57
CA ALA A 172 -24.59 -6.77 -4.24
C ALA A 172 -23.15 -6.26 -4.33
N LEU A 173 -22.34 -6.82 -5.21
CA LEU A 173 -20.98 -6.35 -5.46
C LEU A 173 -20.97 -4.94 -6.09
N ALA A 174 -21.86 -4.64 -7.02
CA ALA A 174 -22.00 -3.32 -7.62
C ALA A 174 -22.42 -2.26 -6.58
N VAL A 175 -23.41 -2.57 -5.74
CA VAL A 175 -23.82 -1.70 -4.61
C VAL A 175 -22.67 -1.47 -3.64
N SER A 176 -21.93 -2.54 -3.29
CA SER A 176 -20.72 -2.43 -2.46
C SER A 176 -19.68 -1.50 -3.09
N ARG A 177 -19.51 -1.53 -4.41
CA ARG A 177 -18.62 -0.60 -5.12
C ARG A 177 -19.10 0.84 -5.03
N GLY A 178 -20.40 1.07 -5.09
CA GLY A 178 -21.00 2.40 -4.87
C GLY A 178 -20.62 3.01 -3.51
N GLY A 179 -20.42 2.19 -2.49
CA GLY A 179 -19.89 2.62 -1.18
C GLY A 179 -18.55 3.37 -1.26
N VAL A 180 -17.72 3.09 -2.27
CA VAL A 180 -16.46 3.82 -2.49
C VAL A 180 -16.70 5.32 -2.71
N LEU A 181 -17.81 5.69 -3.35
CA LEU A 181 -18.13 7.11 -3.59
C LEU A 181 -18.37 7.88 -2.29
N ILE A 182 -18.88 7.20 -1.26
CA ILE A 182 -19.07 7.80 0.07
C ILE A 182 -17.71 8.16 0.69
N SER A 183 -16.64 7.43 0.36
CA SER A 183 -15.29 7.72 0.85
C SER A 183 -14.73 9.07 0.38
N LEU A 184 -15.24 9.64 -0.71
CA LEU A 184 -14.87 11.00 -1.14
C LEU A 184 -15.24 12.04 -0.09
N VAL A 185 -16.33 11.81 0.65
CA VAL A 185 -16.74 12.66 1.78
C VAL A 185 -15.72 12.58 2.91
N ALA A 186 -15.07 11.41 3.09
CA ALA A 186 -14.07 11.23 4.13
C ALA A 186 -12.85 12.15 3.93
N ALA A 187 -12.39 12.35 2.70
CA ALA A 187 -11.30 13.29 2.42
C ALA A 187 -11.65 14.73 2.82
N ALA A 188 -12.87 15.18 2.49
CA ALA A 188 -13.36 16.52 2.85
C ALA A 188 -13.56 16.68 4.37
N LEU A 189 -13.99 15.62 5.05
CA LEU A 189 -14.14 15.60 6.50
C LEU A 189 -12.79 15.56 7.22
N ALA A 190 -11.77 14.92 6.65
CA ALA A 190 -10.42 14.87 7.21
C ALA A 190 -9.83 16.27 7.39
N ASP A 191 -10.10 17.18 6.47
CA ASP A 191 -9.65 18.57 6.56
C ASP A 191 -10.38 19.37 7.66
N ARG A 192 -11.59 18.97 8.04
CA ARG A 192 -12.40 19.65 9.06
C ARG A 192 -12.30 19.06 10.46
N GLN A 193 -12.24 17.74 10.55
CA GLN A 193 -12.33 17.01 11.83
C GLN A 193 -10.99 16.46 12.33
N GLY A 194 -9.94 16.54 11.51
CA GLY A 194 -8.63 15.96 11.79
C GLY A 194 -8.48 14.52 11.28
N ARG A 195 -7.24 14.16 10.97
CA ARG A 195 -6.90 12.87 10.37
C ARG A 195 -7.06 11.73 11.39
N ARG A 196 -6.60 11.97 12.62
CA ARG A 196 -6.68 11.01 13.72
C ARG A 196 -8.13 10.56 13.99
N ARG A 197 -9.03 11.52 14.19
CA ARG A 197 -10.42 11.23 14.53
C ARG A 197 -11.11 10.44 13.43
N LEU A 198 -10.91 10.85 12.17
CA LEU A 198 -11.57 10.22 11.05
C LEU A 198 -11.04 8.81 10.75
N LEU A 199 -9.72 8.58 10.89
CA LEU A 199 -9.16 7.23 10.79
C LEU A 199 -9.78 6.27 11.81
N LEU A 200 -9.94 6.71 13.07
CA LEU A 200 -10.55 5.90 14.11
C LEU A 200 -12.04 5.64 13.85
N ILE A 201 -12.78 6.64 13.36
CA ILE A 201 -14.19 6.50 12.97
C ILE A 201 -14.32 5.50 11.82
N CYS A 202 -13.50 5.62 10.79
CA CYS A 202 -13.52 4.70 9.65
C CYS A 202 -13.18 3.27 10.08
N PHE A 203 -12.17 3.09 10.90
CA PHE A 203 -11.82 1.76 11.43
C PHE A 203 -12.94 1.16 12.29
N ALA A 204 -13.50 1.93 13.23
CA ALA A 204 -14.64 1.50 14.04
C ALA A 204 -15.86 1.16 13.15
N GLY A 205 -16.11 1.98 12.12
CA GLY A 205 -17.16 1.74 11.12
C GLY A 205 -17.00 0.41 10.41
N VAL A 206 -15.78 0.05 9.96
CA VAL A 206 -15.48 -1.27 9.36
C VAL A 206 -15.80 -2.39 10.34
N CYS A 207 -15.39 -2.26 11.61
CA CYS A 207 -15.62 -3.30 12.61
C CYS A 207 -17.12 -3.49 12.90
N VAL A 208 -17.87 -2.40 13.09
CA VAL A 208 -19.31 -2.43 13.36
C VAL A 208 -20.09 -3.00 12.19
N THR A 209 -19.79 -2.57 10.97
CA THR A 209 -20.51 -3.06 9.78
C THR A 209 -20.18 -4.53 9.48
N ASN A 210 -18.95 -4.98 9.78
CA ASN A 210 -18.63 -6.42 9.73
C ASN A 210 -19.28 -7.22 10.85
N ALA A 211 -19.50 -6.65 12.04
CA ALA A 211 -20.31 -7.30 13.08
C ALA A 211 -21.76 -7.51 12.60
N ILE A 212 -22.36 -6.48 11.98
CA ILE A 212 -23.69 -6.59 11.37
C ILE A 212 -23.70 -7.68 10.28
N SER A 213 -22.67 -7.73 9.44
CA SER A 213 -22.54 -8.74 8.37
C SER A 213 -22.43 -10.16 8.93
N ALA A 214 -21.69 -10.35 10.04
CA ALA A 214 -21.50 -11.65 10.67
C ALA A 214 -22.84 -12.25 11.19
N VAL A 215 -23.77 -11.40 11.63
CA VAL A 215 -25.06 -11.83 12.17
C VAL A 215 -26.23 -11.52 11.23
N ALA A 216 -25.97 -11.09 10.00
CA ALA A 216 -27.01 -10.68 9.06
C ALA A 216 -28.04 -11.82 8.85
N PRO A 217 -29.35 -11.53 9.00
CA PRO A 217 -30.41 -12.51 8.81
C PRO A 217 -30.76 -12.73 7.34
N GLY A 218 -30.35 -11.83 6.44
CA GLY A 218 -30.66 -11.90 5.01
C GLY A 218 -29.66 -11.15 4.14
N PHE A 219 -29.69 -11.48 2.84
CA PHE A 219 -28.73 -10.98 1.85
C PHE A 219 -28.77 -9.46 1.66
N ILE A 220 -29.97 -8.84 1.78
CA ILE A 220 -30.14 -7.39 1.63
C ILE A 220 -29.41 -6.63 2.75
N ILE A 221 -29.61 -7.06 4.01
CA ILE A 221 -28.96 -6.45 5.18
C ILE A 221 -27.45 -6.64 5.10
N PHE A 222 -27.01 -7.84 4.72
CA PHE A 222 -25.60 -8.13 4.46
C PHE A 222 -25.01 -7.18 3.41
N THR A 223 -25.67 -7.03 2.27
CA THR A 223 -25.23 -6.16 1.15
C THR A 223 -25.13 -4.70 1.59
N GLY A 224 -26.12 -4.19 2.31
CA GLY A 224 -26.10 -2.82 2.86
C GLY A 224 -24.94 -2.61 3.82
N ALA A 225 -24.72 -3.57 4.74
CA ALA A 225 -23.59 -3.53 5.66
C ALA A 225 -22.24 -3.55 4.91
N GLN A 226 -22.12 -4.36 3.85
CA GLN A 226 -20.89 -4.43 3.04
C GLN A 226 -20.64 -3.18 2.19
N ALA A 227 -21.67 -2.50 1.71
CA ALA A 227 -21.54 -1.19 1.08
C ALA A 227 -20.96 -0.15 2.06
N MET A 228 -21.43 -0.14 3.30
CA MET A 228 -20.89 0.73 4.35
C MET A 228 -19.47 0.32 4.77
N THR A 229 -19.19 -1.00 4.89
CA THR A 229 -17.82 -1.50 5.14
C THR A 229 -16.86 -0.98 4.08
N ARG A 230 -17.26 -1.05 2.82
CA ARG A 230 -16.43 -0.57 1.70
C ARG A 230 -16.22 0.94 1.76
N ALA A 231 -17.25 1.71 2.12
CA ALA A 231 -17.14 3.16 2.32
C ALA A 231 -16.12 3.51 3.41
N PHE A 232 -16.22 2.88 4.57
CA PHE A 232 -15.30 3.11 5.68
C PHE A 232 -13.88 2.61 5.39
N ALA A 233 -13.72 1.44 4.76
CA ALA A 233 -12.40 0.90 4.43
C ALA A 233 -11.64 1.79 3.43
N ASN A 234 -12.31 2.25 2.37
CA ASN A 234 -11.70 3.19 1.43
C ASN A 234 -11.47 4.56 2.06
N GLY A 235 -12.39 5.05 2.91
CA GLY A 235 -12.21 6.26 3.69
C GLY A 235 -10.97 6.19 4.57
N ALA A 236 -10.75 5.08 5.27
CA ALA A 236 -9.55 4.85 6.06
C ALA A 236 -8.29 4.90 5.19
N PHE A 237 -8.29 4.27 4.00
CA PHE A 237 -7.14 4.27 3.10
C PHE A 237 -6.80 5.67 2.57
N VAL A 238 -7.81 6.44 2.16
CA VAL A 238 -7.63 7.82 1.67
C VAL A 238 -7.04 8.72 2.77
N VAL A 239 -7.61 8.68 3.97
CA VAL A 239 -7.14 9.50 5.11
C VAL A 239 -5.74 9.03 5.56
N ALA A 240 -5.47 7.72 5.52
CA ALA A 240 -4.15 7.16 5.79
C ALA A 240 -3.09 7.67 4.80
N GLY A 241 -3.45 7.76 3.51
CA GLY A 241 -2.61 8.33 2.47
C GLY A 241 -2.26 9.81 2.72
N ILE A 242 -3.26 10.60 3.10
CA ILE A 242 -3.06 12.01 3.47
C ILE A 242 -2.10 12.11 4.66
N ALA A 243 -2.35 11.37 5.73
CA ALA A 243 -1.50 11.37 6.93
C ALA A 243 -0.06 10.91 6.61
N ALA A 244 0.10 9.90 5.74
CA ALA A 244 1.40 9.40 5.32
C ALA A 244 2.22 10.45 4.56
N VAL A 245 1.60 11.21 3.67
CA VAL A 245 2.27 12.28 2.90
C VAL A 245 2.60 13.48 3.80
N GLU A 246 1.74 13.82 4.76
CA GLU A 246 1.92 14.95 5.66
C GLU A 246 3.09 14.74 6.65
N GLU A 247 3.30 13.51 7.12
CA GLU A 247 4.34 13.17 8.08
C GLU A 247 5.65 12.70 7.44
N ALA A 248 5.62 12.36 6.14
CA ALA A 248 6.83 11.96 5.44
C ALA A 248 7.73 13.17 5.13
N PRO A 249 9.05 13.06 5.38
CA PRO A 249 10.00 14.09 5.01
C PRO A 249 10.03 14.29 3.48
N GLU A 250 10.51 15.46 3.06
CA GLU A 250 10.75 15.73 1.64
C GLU A 250 11.67 14.68 1.02
N GLY A 251 11.29 14.17 -0.17
CA GLY A 251 12.01 13.07 -0.83
C GLY A 251 11.64 11.65 -0.36
N ALA A 252 10.81 11.47 0.70
CA ALA A 252 10.37 10.14 1.16
C ALA A 252 8.85 9.92 1.09
N ARG A 253 8.08 10.83 0.50
CA ARG A 253 6.61 10.73 0.39
C ARG A 253 6.16 9.51 -0.41
N ALA A 254 6.81 9.25 -1.55
CA ALA A 254 6.53 8.07 -2.37
C ALA A 254 6.83 6.77 -1.62
N TYR A 255 7.90 6.73 -0.83
CA TYR A 255 8.22 5.60 0.03
C TYR A 255 7.14 5.36 1.09
N ALA A 256 6.67 6.40 1.78
CA ALA A 256 5.60 6.29 2.79
C ALA A 256 4.30 5.74 2.18
N LEU A 257 3.91 6.22 0.98
CA LEU A 257 2.75 5.70 0.25
C LEU A 257 2.95 4.23 -0.19
N SER A 258 4.15 3.85 -0.61
CA SER A 258 4.46 2.46 -0.97
C SER A 258 4.35 1.52 0.24
N MET A 259 4.82 1.95 1.42
CA MET A 259 4.68 1.18 2.66
C MET A 259 3.21 1.07 3.09
N LEU A 260 2.43 2.13 2.90
CA LEU A 260 0.99 2.10 3.15
C LEU A 260 0.27 1.13 2.20
N ALA A 261 0.61 1.13 0.91
CA ALA A 261 0.06 0.21 -0.07
C ALA A 261 0.42 -1.26 0.26
N LEU A 262 1.66 -1.51 0.71
CA LEU A 262 2.08 -2.84 1.16
C LEU A 262 1.27 -3.30 2.39
N ALA A 263 1.05 -2.43 3.37
CA ALA A 263 0.23 -2.73 4.54
C ALA A 263 -1.23 -2.98 4.16
N TYR A 264 -1.77 -2.20 3.23
CA TYR A 264 -3.11 -2.41 2.68
C TYR A 264 -3.24 -3.77 1.98
N GLY A 265 -2.24 -4.15 1.17
CA GLY A 265 -2.13 -5.49 0.57
C GLY A 265 -2.04 -6.61 1.60
N ALA A 266 -1.34 -6.40 2.72
CA ALA A 266 -1.28 -7.37 3.82
C ALA A 266 -2.67 -7.61 4.44
N GLY A 267 -3.51 -6.58 4.55
CA GLY A 267 -4.91 -6.73 4.97
C GLY A 267 -5.71 -7.65 4.04
N PHE A 268 -5.54 -7.48 2.72
CA PHE A 268 -6.12 -8.40 1.74
C PHE A 268 -5.61 -9.84 1.91
N ALA A 269 -4.31 -10.01 2.13
CA ALA A 269 -3.71 -11.33 2.35
C ALA A 269 -4.29 -12.03 3.59
N ILE A 270 -4.58 -11.30 4.68
CA ILE A 270 -5.27 -11.85 5.86
C ILE A 270 -6.65 -12.40 5.47
N ALA A 271 -7.43 -11.67 4.65
CA ALA A 271 -8.72 -12.15 4.20
C ALA A 271 -8.62 -13.45 3.38
N VAL A 272 -7.58 -13.58 2.55
CA VAL A 272 -7.30 -14.80 1.77
C VAL A 272 -6.90 -15.97 2.69
N VAL A 273 -6.05 -15.73 3.68
CA VAL A 273 -5.60 -16.75 4.65
C VAL A 273 -6.78 -17.31 5.49
N LEU A 274 -7.83 -16.53 5.69
CA LEU A 274 -9.03 -16.96 6.43
C LEU A 274 -10.05 -17.71 5.56
N LEU A 275 -9.87 -17.78 4.24
CA LEU A 275 -10.80 -18.51 3.34
C LEU A 275 -11.04 -19.97 3.73
N PRO A 276 -10.02 -20.76 4.14
CA PRO A 276 -10.22 -22.15 4.54
C PRO A 276 -11.26 -22.36 5.65
N ILE A 277 -11.51 -21.36 6.48
CA ILE A 277 -12.54 -21.40 7.51
C ILE A 277 -13.92 -21.67 6.89
N SER A 278 -14.17 -21.14 5.69
CA SER A 278 -15.43 -21.34 4.98
C SER A 278 -15.66 -22.79 4.50
N ASP A 279 -14.63 -23.64 4.49
CA ASP A 279 -14.77 -25.06 4.15
C ASP A 279 -15.26 -25.92 5.34
N VAL A 280 -15.18 -25.40 6.58
CA VAL A 280 -15.53 -26.14 7.79
C VAL A 280 -17.07 -26.35 7.91
N ALA A 281 -17.86 -25.34 7.57
CA ALA A 281 -19.31 -25.40 7.60
C ALA A 281 -19.93 -24.33 6.69
N PRO A 282 -21.18 -24.53 6.20
CA PRO A 282 -21.83 -23.60 5.27
C PRO A 282 -21.93 -22.15 5.75
N GLN A 283 -21.94 -21.92 7.07
CA GLN A 283 -22.01 -20.58 7.67
C GLN A 283 -20.70 -20.14 8.31
N ALA A 284 -19.61 -20.91 8.19
CA ALA A 284 -18.34 -20.61 8.83
C ALA A 284 -17.66 -19.34 8.29
N TRP A 285 -18.04 -18.87 7.09
CA TRP A 285 -17.61 -17.58 6.56
C TRP A 285 -17.93 -16.41 7.52
N ARG A 286 -18.99 -16.52 8.35
CA ARG A 286 -19.36 -15.53 9.38
C ARG A 286 -18.26 -15.32 10.42
N ILE A 287 -17.45 -16.34 10.68
CA ILE A 287 -16.32 -16.28 11.62
C ILE A 287 -15.28 -15.26 11.13
N ALA A 288 -14.99 -15.22 9.82
CA ALA A 288 -14.04 -14.25 9.26
C ALA A 288 -14.51 -12.79 9.47
N PHE A 289 -15.82 -12.55 9.30
CA PHE A 289 -16.42 -11.23 9.59
C PHE A 289 -16.40 -10.94 11.10
N GLY A 290 -16.64 -11.95 11.93
CA GLY A 290 -16.53 -11.86 13.39
C GLY A 290 -15.11 -11.50 13.84
N ILE A 291 -14.07 -12.11 13.25
CA ILE A 291 -12.66 -11.78 13.53
C ILE A 291 -12.38 -10.31 13.15
N SER A 292 -12.87 -9.86 11.99
CA SER A 292 -12.75 -8.45 11.59
C SER A 292 -13.47 -7.52 12.57
N ALA A 293 -14.66 -7.88 13.03
CA ALA A 293 -15.42 -7.13 14.02
C ALA A 293 -14.69 -7.05 15.37
N LEU A 294 -14.13 -8.17 15.84
CA LEU A 294 -13.35 -8.25 17.08
C LEU A 294 -12.09 -7.37 17.07
N SER A 295 -11.57 -7.00 15.90
CA SER A 295 -10.46 -6.03 15.83
C SER A 295 -10.82 -4.66 16.43
N ILE A 296 -12.10 -4.38 16.71
CA ILE A 296 -12.54 -3.18 17.46
C ILE A 296 -11.87 -3.07 18.84
N PHE A 297 -11.51 -4.19 19.48
CA PHE A 297 -10.80 -4.19 20.74
C PHE A 297 -9.37 -3.61 20.64
N LEU A 298 -8.82 -3.49 19.42
CA LEU A 298 -7.57 -2.78 19.19
C LEU A 298 -7.75 -1.25 19.16
N LEU A 299 -8.99 -0.77 19.01
CA LEU A 299 -9.29 0.67 18.88
C LEU A 299 -8.71 1.52 20.00
N PRO A 300 -8.80 1.17 21.31
CA PRO A 300 -8.21 1.96 22.37
C PRO A 300 -6.68 2.03 22.28
N ARG A 301 -6.02 0.95 21.86
CA ARG A 301 -4.58 0.90 21.68
C ARG A 301 -4.14 1.74 20.48
N LEU A 302 -4.84 1.63 19.37
CA LEU A 302 -4.61 2.44 18.16
C LEU A 302 -4.85 3.92 18.46
N ALA A 303 -5.90 4.27 19.20
CA ALA A 303 -6.21 5.64 19.58
C ALA A 303 -5.14 6.28 20.48
N ARG A 304 -4.46 5.50 21.35
CA ARG A 304 -3.36 5.99 22.20
C ARG A 304 -2.08 6.20 21.40
N SER A 305 -1.80 5.34 20.42
CA SER A 305 -0.59 5.43 19.59
C SER A 305 -0.73 6.43 18.43
N LEU A 306 -1.96 6.69 17.97
CA LEU A 306 -2.22 7.61 16.86
C LEU A 306 -2.28 9.05 17.37
N ARG A 307 -1.35 9.87 16.91
CA ARG A 307 -1.34 11.34 17.14
C ARG A 307 -1.95 12.05 15.94
N GLU A 308 -2.35 13.31 16.12
CA GLU A 308 -2.75 14.16 14.99
C GLU A 308 -1.52 14.57 14.19
N THR A 309 -1.67 14.77 12.88
CA THR A 309 -0.55 15.17 12.01
C THR A 309 -0.09 16.59 12.35
N GLY A 310 1.23 16.81 12.35
CA GLY A 310 1.83 18.12 12.64
C GLY A 310 1.30 19.19 11.70
N ARG A 311 1.18 18.87 10.41
CA ARG A 311 0.66 19.80 9.39
C ARG A 311 -0.80 20.23 9.63
N TYR A 312 -1.64 19.34 10.12
CA TYR A 312 -3.03 19.70 10.49
C TYR A 312 -3.07 20.69 11.65
N ILE A 313 -2.24 20.47 12.67
CA ILE A 313 -2.14 21.36 13.83
C ILE A 313 -1.71 22.76 13.40
N ASP A 314 -0.70 22.86 12.51
CA ASP A 314 -0.21 24.14 11.98
C ASP A 314 -1.23 24.86 11.09
N LEU A 315 -1.95 24.12 10.24
CA LEU A 315 -3.00 24.67 9.39
C LEU A 315 -4.19 25.19 10.19
N THR A 316 -4.56 24.50 11.26
CA THR A 316 -5.66 24.94 12.14
C THR A 316 -5.30 26.24 12.86
N ARG A 317 -4.01 26.47 13.14
CA ARG A 317 -3.50 27.74 13.72
C ARG A 317 -3.49 28.90 12.71
N ARG A 318 -3.35 28.63 11.39
CA ARG A 318 -3.12 29.65 10.36
C ARG A 318 -4.36 30.08 9.59
N THR A 319 -5.57 29.67 9.91
CA THR A 319 -6.86 30.09 9.26
C THR A 319 -6.75 30.33 7.74
N VAL A 320 -6.15 29.39 6.98
CA VAL A 320 -5.99 29.56 5.54
C VAL A 320 -7.25 29.07 4.82
N ARG A 321 -7.97 29.99 4.16
CA ARG A 321 -9.04 29.64 3.22
C ARG A 321 -8.43 28.87 2.04
N ARG A 322 -8.62 27.55 2.00
CA ARG A 322 -8.33 26.75 0.81
C ARG A 322 -9.35 27.08 -0.26
N GLY A 323 -8.87 27.51 -1.42
CA GLY A 323 -9.69 27.60 -2.62
C GLY A 323 -10.30 26.22 -2.94
N ARG A 324 -11.62 26.15 -3.08
CA ARG A 324 -12.31 24.96 -3.60
C ARG A 324 -12.04 24.92 -5.09
N GLY A 325 -11.30 23.94 -5.58
CA GLY A 325 -11.23 23.65 -7.00
C GLY A 325 -12.65 23.51 -7.55
N ARG A 326 -12.99 24.29 -8.55
CA ARG A 326 -14.33 24.27 -9.13
C ARG A 326 -14.41 23.09 -10.09
N VAL A 327 -15.38 22.21 -9.91
CA VAL A 327 -15.64 21.07 -10.83
C VAL A 327 -15.67 21.53 -12.29
N ARG A 328 -16.17 22.74 -12.54
CA ARG A 328 -16.22 23.35 -13.88
C ARG A 328 -14.83 23.55 -14.51
N GLU A 329 -13.80 23.77 -13.71
CA GLU A 329 -12.42 23.99 -14.21
C GLU A 329 -11.81 22.72 -14.81
N VAL A 330 -12.19 21.52 -14.30
CA VAL A 330 -11.77 20.22 -14.87
C VAL A 330 -12.30 20.02 -16.29
N PHE A 331 -13.49 20.57 -16.57
CA PHE A 331 -14.13 20.50 -17.89
C PHE A 331 -13.79 21.70 -18.79
N ALA A 332 -12.88 22.59 -18.38
CA ALA A 332 -12.39 23.66 -19.24
C ALA A 332 -11.73 23.06 -20.50
N ARG A 333 -11.75 23.80 -21.62
CA ARG A 333 -11.24 23.31 -22.92
C ARG A 333 -9.82 22.73 -22.85
N ALA A 334 -8.98 23.25 -21.99
CA ALA A 334 -7.59 22.80 -21.83
C ALA A 334 -7.49 21.38 -21.23
N TYR A 335 -8.39 20.99 -20.32
CA TYR A 335 -8.28 19.73 -19.56
C TYR A 335 -9.42 18.75 -19.86
N GLY A 336 -10.53 19.22 -20.40
CA GLY A 336 -11.75 18.41 -20.62
C GLY A 336 -11.51 17.20 -21.51
N PHE A 337 -10.71 17.32 -22.55
CA PHE A 337 -10.38 16.20 -23.44
C PHE A 337 -9.47 15.17 -22.74
N ARG A 338 -8.47 15.63 -21.98
CA ARG A 338 -7.61 14.73 -21.17
C ARG A 338 -8.43 13.99 -20.11
N PHE A 339 -9.33 14.70 -19.45
CA PHE A 339 -10.25 14.11 -18.47
C PHE A 339 -11.16 13.05 -19.12
N LEU A 340 -11.72 13.34 -20.30
CA LEU A 340 -12.56 12.38 -21.04
C LEU A 340 -11.78 11.09 -21.37
N LEU A 341 -10.56 11.21 -21.89
CA LEU A 341 -9.71 10.07 -22.20
C LEU A 341 -9.37 9.25 -20.96
N LEU A 342 -8.92 9.88 -19.87
CA LEU A 342 -8.59 9.19 -18.63
C LEU A 342 -9.83 8.60 -17.96
N GLY A 343 -10.95 9.32 -17.94
CA GLY A 343 -12.22 8.83 -17.41
C GLY A 343 -12.73 7.61 -18.18
N LEU A 344 -12.64 7.63 -19.50
CA LEU A 344 -13.01 6.49 -20.36
C LEU A 344 -12.03 5.32 -20.15
N ALA A 345 -10.72 5.58 -20.06
CA ALA A 345 -9.73 4.54 -19.76
C ALA A 345 -9.98 3.91 -18.38
N ALA A 346 -10.26 4.72 -17.36
CA ALA A 346 -10.59 4.26 -16.01
C ALA A 346 -11.89 3.43 -16.01
N PHE A 347 -12.92 3.87 -16.71
CA PHE A 347 -14.18 3.14 -16.86
C PHE A 347 -13.94 1.78 -17.53
N LEU A 348 -13.34 1.75 -18.72
CA LEU A 348 -13.14 0.53 -19.51
C LEU A 348 -12.21 -0.47 -18.81
N THR A 349 -11.14 0.00 -18.18
CA THR A 349 -10.23 -0.87 -17.43
C THR A 349 -10.94 -1.48 -16.22
N ASN A 350 -11.71 -0.70 -15.47
CA ASN A 350 -12.43 -1.18 -14.31
C ASN A 350 -13.65 -2.03 -14.66
N PHE A 351 -14.23 -1.87 -15.84
CA PHE A 351 -15.30 -2.70 -16.36
C PHE A 351 -14.90 -4.20 -16.42
N PHE A 352 -13.65 -4.48 -16.69
CA PHE A 352 -13.10 -5.84 -16.70
C PHE A 352 -12.44 -6.23 -15.38
N SER A 353 -11.63 -5.34 -14.77
CA SER A 353 -10.84 -5.70 -13.62
C SER A 353 -11.69 -6.00 -12.38
N ALA A 354 -12.88 -5.38 -12.25
CA ALA A 354 -13.74 -5.61 -11.10
C ALA A 354 -14.39 -7.02 -11.10
N PRO A 355 -15.07 -7.48 -12.17
CA PRO A 355 -15.53 -8.85 -12.21
C PRO A 355 -14.39 -9.85 -12.14
N SER A 356 -13.28 -9.63 -12.84
CA SER A 356 -12.09 -10.49 -12.77
C SER A 356 -11.57 -10.67 -11.34
N ALA A 357 -11.49 -9.61 -10.55
CA ALA A 357 -10.96 -9.70 -9.19
C ALA A 357 -11.95 -10.29 -8.19
N GLN A 358 -13.25 -9.98 -8.32
CA GLN A 358 -14.25 -10.31 -7.31
C GLN A 358 -14.99 -11.62 -7.57
N LEU A 359 -15.11 -12.05 -8.83
CA LEU A 359 -15.79 -13.28 -9.19
C LEU A 359 -14.83 -14.47 -9.39
N THR A 360 -13.50 -14.25 -9.31
CA THR A 360 -12.50 -15.32 -9.46
C THR A 360 -12.73 -16.49 -8.50
N ASN A 361 -13.03 -16.24 -7.22
CA ASN A 361 -13.22 -17.33 -6.27
C ASN A 361 -14.45 -18.16 -6.64
N ARG A 362 -15.53 -17.49 -7.03
CA ARG A 362 -16.75 -18.15 -7.48
C ARG A 362 -16.52 -18.96 -8.77
N PHE A 363 -15.82 -18.40 -9.74
CA PHE A 363 -15.39 -19.10 -10.95
C PHE A 363 -14.61 -20.38 -10.64
N LEU A 364 -13.61 -20.27 -9.74
CA LEU A 364 -12.79 -21.43 -9.34
C LEU A 364 -13.59 -22.49 -8.60
N THR A 365 -14.60 -22.09 -7.79
CA THR A 365 -15.46 -23.02 -7.07
C THR A 365 -16.48 -23.67 -7.99
N ASP A 366 -17.23 -22.89 -8.77
CA ASP A 366 -18.38 -23.37 -9.54
C ASP A 366 -17.95 -24.11 -10.82
N GLU A 367 -16.91 -23.66 -11.55
CA GLU A 367 -16.48 -24.25 -12.81
C GLU A 367 -15.31 -25.24 -12.66
N HIS A 368 -14.45 -25.07 -11.65
CA HIS A 368 -13.28 -25.95 -11.43
C HIS A 368 -13.35 -26.79 -10.15
N GLY A 369 -14.38 -26.62 -9.32
CA GLY A 369 -14.56 -27.42 -8.11
C GLY A 369 -13.51 -27.17 -7.02
N TYR A 370 -12.83 -26.01 -7.02
CA TYR A 370 -11.82 -25.69 -6.02
C TYR A 370 -12.46 -25.43 -4.66
N SER A 371 -11.90 -26.04 -3.61
CA SER A 371 -12.22 -25.68 -2.24
C SER A 371 -11.66 -24.29 -1.89
N ASN A 372 -12.21 -23.64 -0.86
CA ASN A 372 -11.68 -22.35 -0.39
C ASN A 372 -10.22 -22.45 0.05
N THR A 373 -9.82 -23.61 0.58
CA THR A 373 -8.41 -23.90 0.93
C THR A 373 -7.52 -23.90 -0.32
N LEU A 374 -7.93 -24.55 -1.40
CA LEU A 374 -7.18 -24.56 -2.65
C LEU A 374 -7.14 -23.17 -3.30
N ILE A 375 -8.23 -22.41 -3.23
CA ILE A 375 -8.29 -21.02 -3.68
C ILE A 375 -7.32 -20.14 -2.89
N ALA A 376 -7.24 -20.30 -1.56
CA ALA A 376 -6.29 -19.56 -0.75
C ALA A 376 -4.84 -19.85 -1.16
N LEU A 377 -4.50 -21.13 -1.36
CA LEU A 377 -3.18 -21.54 -1.87
C LEU A 377 -2.90 -20.98 -3.27
N PHE A 378 -3.88 -21.10 -4.18
CA PHE A 378 -3.80 -20.56 -5.54
C PHE A 378 -3.46 -19.07 -5.53
N ARG A 379 -4.21 -18.26 -4.75
CA ARG A 379 -3.96 -16.82 -4.62
C ARG A 379 -2.63 -16.50 -3.95
N ALA A 380 -2.21 -17.27 -2.96
CA ALA A 380 -0.90 -17.07 -2.31
C ALA A 380 0.25 -17.27 -3.31
N VAL A 381 0.17 -18.28 -4.17
CA VAL A 381 1.20 -18.60 -5.17
C VAL A 381 1.16 -17.63 -6.34
N THR A 382 -0.02 -17.36 -6.90
CA THR A 382 -0.15 -16.60 -8.14
C THR A 382 -0.11 -15.07 -7.94
N ALA A 383 -0.53 -14.56 -6.77
CA ALA A 383 -0.65 -13.12 -6.54
C ALA A 383 0.44 -12.54 -5.63
N GLY A 384 0.98 -13.29 -4.68
CA GLY A 384 1.91 -12.78 -3.67
C GLY A 384 3.23 -12.25 -4.26
N ILE A 385 4.20 -13.13 -4.45
CA ILE A 385 5.52 -12.78 -5.03
C ILE A 385 5.40 -12.27 -6.47
N PRO A 386 4.58 -12.88 -7.37
CA PRO A 386 4.44 -12.38 -8.73
C PRO A 386 3.97 -10.93 -8.83
N GLY A 387 3.04 -10.51 -7.97
CA GLY A 387 2.58 -9.12 -7.94
C GLY A 387 3.71 -8.12 -7.63
N LEU A 388 4.59 -8.46 -6.69
CA LEU A 388 5.77 -7.63 -6.37
C LEU A 388 6.76 -7.56 -7.54
N LEU A 389 6.97 -8.65 -8.29
CA LEU A 389 7.82 -8.66 -9.47
C LEU A 389 7.27 -7.71 -10.55
N GLY A 390 5.95 -7.70 -10.77
CA GLY A 390 5.30 -6.78 -11.70
C GLY A 390 5.57 -5.32 -11.36
N ILE A 391 5.49 -4.95 -10.09
CA ILE A 391 5.79 -3.60 -9.60
C ILE A 391 7.24 -3.18 -9.92
N ILE A 392 8.21 -4.07 -9.65
CA ILE A 392 9.64 -3.80 -9.89
C ILE A 392 9.94 -3.66 -11.39
N ILE A 393 9.35 -4.53 -12.21
CA ILE A 393 9.50 -4.50 -13.68
C ILE A 393 8.94 -3.20 -14.24
N ALA A 394 7.75 -2.79 -13.78
CA ALA A 394 7.10 -1.56 -14.26
C ALA A 394 7.93 -0.31 -13.97
N GLY A 395 8.46 -0.18 -12.76
CA GLY A 395 9.29 0.97 -12.40
C GLY A 395 10.46 1.15 -13.35
N LYS A 396 11.20 0.07 -13.62
CA LYS A 396 12.37 0.11 -14.54
C LYS A 396 11.97 0.35 -16.01
N LEU A 397 10.89 -0.29 -16.48
CA LEU A 397 10.44 -0.14 -17.86
C LEU A 397 9.87 1.27 -18.12
N ALA A 398 9.10 1.82 -17.20
CA ALA A 398 8.48 3.14 -17.33
C ALA A 398 9.52 4.27 -17.40
N GLU A 399 10.65 4.12 -16.65
CA GLU A 399 11.76 5.07 -16.71
C GLU A 399 12.56 4.96 -18.01
N SER A 400 12.70 3.75 -18.60
CA SER A 400 13.56 3.52 -19.74
C SER A 400 12.86 3.62 -21.11
N ARG A 401 11.56 3.35 -21.18
CA ARG A 401 10.78 3.28 -22.44
C ARG A 401 9.60 4.24 -22.52
N GLY A 402 9.41 5.06 -21.49
CA GLY A 402 8.27 5.94 -21.38
C GLY A 402 7.05 5.26 -20.72
N ARG A 403 6.13 6.07 -20.22
CA ARG A 403 4.99 5.61 -19.43
C ARG A 403 3.85 5.07 -20.29
N ARG A 404 3.52 5.76 -21.38
CA ARG A 404 2.42 5.39 -22.27
C ARG A 404 2.59 4.01 -22.93
N PRO A 405 3.73 3.67 -23.58
CA PRO A 405 3.90 2.37 -24.18
C PRO A 405 3.89 1.23 -23.15
N VAL A 406 4.49 1.46 -21.98
CA VAL A 406 4.49 0.46 -20.89
C VAL A 406 3.08 0.23 -20.34
N ALA A 407 2.26 1.27 -20.19
CA ALA A 407 0.87 1.13 -19.78
C ALA A 407 0.04 0.36 -20.81
N ILE A 408 0.17 0.68 -22.11
CA ILE A 408 -0.55 -0.01 -23.18
C ILE A 408 -0.16 -1.49 -23.23
N VAL A 409 1.13 -1.79 -23.32
CA VAL A 409 1.61 -3.19 -23.39
C VAL A 409 1.23 -3.95 -22.12
N GLY A 410 1.41 -3.35 -20.94
CA GLY A 410 1.04 -3.95 -19.66
C GLY A 410 -0.46 -4.26 -19.59
N LEU A 411 -1.32 -3.35 -20.03
CA LEU A 411 -2.78 -3.55 -20.05
C LEU A 411 -3.20 -4.65 -21.01
N VAL A 412 -2.64 -4.67 -22.24
CA VAL A 412 -2.94 -5.70 -23.24
C VAL A 412 -2.49 -7.08 -22.76
N VAL A 413 -1.24 -7.20 -22.29
CA VAL A 413 -0.69 -8.46 -21.79
C VAL A 413 -1.48 -8.94 -20.57
N ALA A 414 -1.80 -8.05 -19.61
CA ALA A 414 -2.62 -8.40 -18.45
C ALA A 414 -3.99 -8.92 -18.89
N THR A 415 -4.63 -8.26 -19.85
CA THR A 415 -5.96 -8.66 -20.33
C THR A 415 -5.91 -10.02 -21.04
N ILE A 416 -4.94 -10.25 -21.92
CA ILE A 416 -4.79 -11.52 -22.64
C ILE A 416 -4.62 -12.68 -21.65
N PHE A 417 -3.68 -12.56 -20.70
CA PHE A 417 -3.47 -13.60 -19.70
C PHE A 417 -4.67 -13.76 -18.76
N GLN A 418 -5.37 -12.68 -18.41
CA GLN A 418 -6.58 -12.77 -17.58
C GLN A 418 -7.74 -13.45 -18.34
N VAL A 419 -7.94 -13.18 -19.63
CA VAL A 419 -8.90 -13.88 -20.48
C VAL A 419 -8.50 -15.36 -20.61
N MET A 420 -7.22 -15.64 -20.85
CA MET A 420 -6.69 -17.00 -20.90
C MET A 420 -6.90 -17.76 -19.57
N PHE A 421 -6.85 -17.07 -18.43
CA PHE A 421 -7.17 -17.63 -17.13
C PHE A 421 -8.64 -18.07 -17.04
N PHE A 422 -9.59 -17.22 -17.50
CA PHE A 422 -11.02 -17.53 -17.44
C PHE A 422 -11.51 -18.54 -18.48
N LEU A 423 -10.72 -18.79 -19.51
CA LEU A 423 -11.03 -19.77 -20.56
C LEU A 423 -10.17 -21.04 -20.49
N GLY A 424 -9.18 -21.08 -19.57
CA GLY A 424 -8.22 -22.16 -19.48
C GLY A 424 -8.51 -23.14 -18.36
N ASP A 425 -7.87 -24.29 -18.44
CA ASP A 425 -7.97 -25.38 -17.47
C ASP A 425 -6.61 -25.83 -16.95
N GLY A 426 -6.60 -26.52 -15.81
CA GLY A 426 -5.43 -27.20 -15.29
C GLY A 426 -4.22 -26.28 -15.07
N ALA A 427 -3.07 -26.63 -15.66
CA ALA A 427 -1.82 -25.86 -15.53
C ALA A 427 -1.89 -24.48 -16.20
N VAL A 428 -2.68 -24.36 -17.28
CA VAL A 428 -2.87 -23.08 -18.00
C VAL A 428 -3.47 -22.03 -17.09
N LEU A 429 -4.41 -22.41 -16.23
CA LEU A 429 -5.08 -21.55 -15.26
C LEU A 429 -4.07 -20.93 -14.28
N TRP A 430 -3.14 -21.73 -13.72
CA TRP A 430 -2.11 -21.24 -12.79
C TRP A 430 -1.09 -20.32 -13.48
N PHE A 431 -0.65 -20.74 -14.69
CA PHE A 431 0.28 -19.96 -15.50
C PHE A 431 -0.32 -18.60 -15.86
N ALA A 432 -1.53 -18.61 -16.45
CA ALA A 432 -2.20 -17.41 -16.90
C ALA A 432 -2.49 -16.44 -15.75
N ALA A 433 -2.97 -16.92 -14.58
CA ALA A 433 -3.19 -16.09 -13.41
C ALA A 433 -1.91 -15.42 -12.93
N THR A 434 -0.78 -16.14 -12.90
CA THR A 434 0.50 -15.61 -12.46
C THR A 434 0.97 -14.47 -13.37
N PHE A 435 0.96 -14.68 -14.69
CA PHE A 435 1.41 -13.65 -15.63
C PHE A 435 0.43 -12.49 -15.75
N ALA A 436 -0.88 -12.74 -15.61
CA ALA A 436 -1.89 -11.69 -15.52
C ALA A 436 -1.61 -10.73 -14.36
N ILE A 437 -1.31 -11.25 -13.16
CA ILE A 437 -1.02 -10.43 -11.98
C ILE A 437 0.26 -9.62 -12.16
N VAL A 438 1.33 -10.22 -12.72
CA VAL A 438 2.58 -9.50 -13.02
C VAL A 438 2.32 -8.32 -13.94
N ALA A 439 1.63 -8.56 -15.06
CA ALA A 439 1.34 -7.52 -16.04
C ALA A 439 0.34 -6.48 -15.52
N ALA A 440 -0.70 -6.89 -14.77
CA ALA A 440 -1.68 -5.99 -14.19
C ALA A 440 -1.05 -5.07 -13.12
N SER A 441 -0.17 -5.61 -12.27
CA SER A 441 0.56 -4.81 -11.28
C SER A 441 1.48 -3.79 -11.96
N ALA A 442 2.10 -4.17 -13.07
CA ALA A 442 2.90 -3.26 -13.88
C ALA A 442 2.06 -2.14 -14.49
N ALA A 443 0.94 -2.46 -15.13
CA ALA A 443 0.05 -1.49 -15.74
C ALA A 443 -0.55 -0.52 -14.71
N ALA A 444 -0.98 -1.03 -13.54
CA ALA A 444 -1.64 -0.23 -12.51
C ALA A 444 -0.77 0.92 -11.98
N ILE A 445 0.54 0.68 -11.76
CA ILE A 445 1.46 1.72 -11.29
C ILE A 445 1.63 2.82 -12.32
N VAL A 446 1.78 2.44 -13.58
CA VAL A 446 1.98 3.40 -14.66
C VAL A 446 0.71 4.22 -14.91
N LEU A 447 -0.47 3.57 -14.85
CA LEU A 447 -1.76 4.26 -14.97
C LEU A 447 -1.97 5.26 -13.82
N ALA A 448 -1.65 4.90 -12.59
CA ALA A 448 -1.75 5.80 -11.45
C ALA A 448 -0.84 7.04 -11.56
N ALA A 449 0.27 6.96 -12.30
CA ALA A 449 1.13 8.10 -12.57
C ALA A 449 0.45 9.12 -13.50
N PHE A 450 -0.31 8.69 -14.51
CA PHE A 450 -1.05 9.60 -15.39
C PHE A 450 -2.06 10.48 -14.62
N ASP A 451 -2.77 9.91 -13.64
CA ASP A 451 -3.77 10.62 -12.84
C ASP A 451 -3.15 11.81 -12.07
N THR A 452 -1.87 11.68 -11.70
CA THR A 452 -1.17 12.69 -10.90
C THR A 452 -0.42 13.72 -11.73
N GLU A 453 -0.05 13.41 -12.96
CA GLU A 453 0.85 14.23 -13.80
C GLU A 453 0.13 15.02 -14.88
N LEU A 454 -1.05 14.58 -15.33
CA LEU A 454 -1.78 15.24 -16.41
C LEU A 454 -2.66 16.41 -15.96
N PHE A 455 -2.79 16.64 -14.64
CA PHE A 455 -3.58 17.73 -14.10
C PHE A 455 -2.75 18.66 -13.21
N PRO A 456 -2.88 19.99 -13.34
CA PRO A 456 -2.22 20.95 -12.46
C PRO A 456 -2.70 20.77 -11.01
N THR A 457 -1.86 21.21 -10.07
CA THR A 457 -2.05 21.00 -8.62
C THR A 457 -3.41 21.50 -8.11
N GLU A 458 -3.94 22.57 -8.71
CA GLU A 458 -5.19 23.24 -8.31
C GLU A 458 -6.43 22.39 -8.57
N VAL A 459 -6.48 21.66 -9.70
CA VAL A 459 -7.62 20.84 -10.10
C VAL A 459 -7.39 19.33 -9.91
N ARG A 460 -6.16 18.90 -9.59
CA ARG A 460 -5.77 17.49 -9.45
C ARG A 460 -6.66 16.71 -8.48
N GLY A 461 -6.97 17.28 -7.32
CA GLY A 461 -7.83 16.62 -6.33
C GLY A 461 -9.24 16.40 -6.85
N THR A 462 -9.81 17.36 -7.57
CA THR A 462 -11.15 17.27 -8.15
C THR A 462 -11.16 16.30 -9.33
N SER A 463 -10.13 16.32 -10.18
CA SER A 463 -9.97 15.39 -11.30
C SER A 463 -9.88 13.95 -10.82
N ASN A 464 -9.02 13.66 -9.83
CA ASN A 464 -8.89 12.32 -9.26
C ASN A 464 -10.20 11.82 -8.62
N ALA A 465 -10.95 12.69 -7.95
CA ALA A 465 -12.27 12.33 -7.42
C ALA A 465 -13.26 11.95 -8.53
N LEU A 466 -13.29 12.69 -9.63
CA LEU A 466 -14.15 12.40 -10.78
C LEU A 466 -13.69 11.14 -11.55
N LEU A 467 -12.37 10.92 -11.70
CA LEU A 467 -11.83 9.69 -12.27
C LEU A 467 -12.21 8.46 -11.43
N LEU A 468 -12.23 8.59 -10.10
CA LEU A 468 -12.72 7.53 -9.21
C LEU A 468 -14.20 7.23 -9.47
N VAL A 469 -15.05 8.24 -9.74
CA VAL A 469 -16.45 8.03 -10.12
C VAL A 469 -16.53 7.22 -11.42
N CYS A 470 -15.74 7.55 -12.44
CA CYS A 470 -15.67 6.79 -13.70
C CYS A 470 -15.22 5.33 -13.45
N ALA A 471 -14.21 5.12 -12.62
CA ALA A 471 -13.71 3.79 -12.27
C ALA A 471 -14.78 2.95 -11.53
N VAL A 472 -15.49 3.55 -10.57
CA VAL A 472 -16.54 2.86 -9.80
C VAL A 472 -17.74 2.54 -10.67
N THR A 473 -18.17 3.44 -11.56
CA THR A 473 -19.26 3.17 -12.50
C THR A 473 -18.88 2.07 -13.49
N GLY A 474 -17.64 2.07 -14.01
CA GLY A 474 -17.11 0.98 -14.83
C GLY A 474 -17.10 -0.36 -14.07
N SER A 475 -16.64 -0.36 -12.83
CA SER A 475 -16.65 -1.55 -11.96
C SER A 475 -18.05 -2.11 -11.75
N ALA A 476 -19.03 -1.26 -11.44
CA ALA A 476 -20.41 -1.67 -11.22
C ALA A 476 -21.04 -2.21 -12.51
N ALA A 477 -20.86 -1.52 -13.63
CA ALA A 477 -21.34 -1.95 -14.93
C ALA A 477 -20.74 -3.31 -15.36
N GLY A 478 -19.43 -3.50 -15.19
CA GLY A 478 -18.76 -4.75 -15.51
C GLY A 478 -19.25 -5.94 -14.68
N LEU A 479 -19.45 -5.74 -13.38
CA LEU A 479 -20.01 -6.77 -12.49
C LEU A 479 -21.44 -7.15 -12.90
N LEU A 480 -22.28 -6.17 -13.21
CA LEU A 480 -23.65 -6.42 -13.68
C LEU A 480 -23.65 -7.14 -15.02
N VAL A 481 -22.81 -6.73 -15.97
CA VAL A 481 -22.74 -7.35 -17.29
C VAL A 481 -22.25 -8.79 -17.17
N ALA A 482 -21.14 -9.04 -16.47
CA ALA A 482 -20.57 -10.39 -16.32
C ALA A 482 -21.57 -11.37 -15.68
N THR A 483 -22.29 -10.93 -14.62
CA THR A 483 -23.24 -11.81 -13.92
C THR A 483 -24.60 -11.96 -14.62
N ASN A 484 -24.95 -11.10 -15.59
CA ASN A 484 -26.12 -11.28 -16.43
C ASN A 484 -25.82 -12.08 -17.71
N LEU A 485 -24.58 -12.04 -18.21
CA LEU A 485 -24.15 -12.83 -19.37
C LEU A 485 -23.90 -14.30 -19.01
N ASP A 486 -23.65 -14.64 -17.77
CA ASP A 486 -23.35 -15.99 -17.29
C ASP A 486 -24.35 -17.03 -17.81
N ASP A 487 -25.66 -16.76 -17.66
CA ASP A 487 -26.73 -17.63 -18.13
C ASP A 487 -26.79 -17.73 -19.67
N VAL A 488 -26.28 -16.74 -20.41
CA VAL A 488 -26.38 -16.64 -21.87
C VAL A 488 -25.22 -17.34 -22.59
N VAL A 489 -24.01 -17.20 -22.00
CA VAL A 489 -22.77 -17.68 -22.63
C VAL A 489 -22.28 -19.02 -22.07
N GLY A 490 -23.03 -19.60 -21.13
CA GLY A 490 -22.76 -20.94 -20.61
C GLY A 490 -21.70 -21.02 -19.54
N GLY A 491 -21.50 -19.95 -18.77
CA GLY A 491 -20.63 -19.93 -17.61
C GLY A 491 -20.03 -18.56 -17.29
N LEU A 492 -19.58 -18.44 -16.05
CA LEU A 492 -19.01 -17.20 -15.52
C LEU A 492 -17.65 -16.85 -16.16
N GLY A 493 -16.84 -17.89 -16.49
CA GLY A 493 -15.55 -17.73 -17.15
C GLY A 493 -15.68 -17.02 -18.52
N PRO A 494 -16.46 -17.56 -19.48
CA PRO A 494 -16.73 -16.90 -20.75
C PRO A 494 -17.36 -15.51 -20.60
N ALA A 495 -18.27 -15.32 -19.65
CA ALA A 495 -18.92 -14.03 -19.40
C ALA A 495 -17.91 -12.95 -18.98
N ILE A 496 -16.98 -13.28 -18.07
CA ILE A 496 -15.91 -12.36 -17.67
C ILE A 496 -14.92 -12.16 -18.82
N ALA A 497 -14.58 -13.19 -19.58
CA ALA A 497 -13.65 -13.09 -20.71
C ALA A 497 -14.14 -12.09 -21.78
N ILE A 498 -15.45 -12.06 -22.06
CA ILE A 498 -16.07 -11.07 -22.96
C ILE A 498 -15.85 -9.64 -22.46
N CYS A 499 -15.95 -9.41 -21.15
CA CYS A 499 -15.66 -8.10 -20.56
C CYS A 499 -14.21 -7.63 -20.84
N GLY A 500 -13.28 -8.56 -21.15
CA GLY A 500 -11.89 -8.27 -21.52
C GLY A 500 -11.73 -7.46 -22.83
N VAL A 501 -12.78 -7.36 -23.64
CA VAL A 501 -12.79 -6.46 -24.80
C VAL A 501 -12.65 -4.99 -24.38
N ALA A 502 -13.21 -4.60 -23.23
CA ALA A 502 -13.20 -3.21 -22.79
C ALA A 502 -11.78 -2.63 -22.54
N PRO A 503 -10.88 -3.25 -21.76
CA PRO A 503 -9.51 -2.75 -21.63
C PRO A 503 -8.71 -2.82 -22.94
N LEU A 504 -8.99 -3.75 -23.85
CA LEU A 504 -8.35 -3.77 -25.17
C LEU A 504 -8.77 -2.57 -26.01
N LEU A 505 -10.06 -2.17 -25.95
CA LEU A 505 -10.54 -0.93 -26.58
C LEU A 505 -9.87 0.30 -25.94
N ALA A 506 -9.69 0.33 -24.62
CA ALA A 506 -8.96 1.40 -23.96
C ALA A 506 -7.51 1.48 -24.46
N ALA A 507 -6.82 0.35 -24.55
CA ALA A 507 -5.44 0.28 -25.02
C ALA A 507 -5.29 0.69 -26.49
N ALA A 508 -6.22 0.29 -27.36
CA ALA A 508 -6.16 0.53 -28.80
C ALA A 508 -6.61 1.96 -29.21
N PHE A 509 -7.67 2.46 -28.56
CA PHE A 509 -8.35 3.67 -29.05
C PHE A 509 -8.30 4.86 -28.09
N VAL A 510 -8.01 4.65 -26.82
CA VAL A 510 -8.01 5.72 -25.81
C VAL A 510 -6.59 6.12 -25.40
N MET A 511 -5.80 5.15 -25.00
CA MET A 511 -4.46 5.43 -24.46
C MET A 511 -3.46 6.01 -25.47
N PRO A 512 -3.49 5.72 -26.78
CA PRO A 512 -2.59 6.35 -27.75
C PRO A 512 -2.74 7.88 -27.86
N TRP A 513 -3.91 8.41 -27.48
CA TRP A 513 -4.18 9.85 -27.48
C TRP A 513 -3.77 10.56 -26.19
N LEU A 514 -3.38 9.81 -25.16
CA LEU A 514 -2.85 10.40 -23.95
C LEU A 514 -1.45 10.99 -24.20
N PRO A 515 -1.16 12.20 -23.70
CA PRO A 515 0.18 12.77 -23.82
C PRO A 515 1.18 11.95 -23.02
N GLU A 516 2.42 11.83 -23.52
CA GLU A 516 3.52 11.18 -22.81
C GLU A 516 4.11 12.18 -21.81
N PRO A 517 4.06 11.90 -20.50
CA PRO A 517 4.63 12.79 -19.49
C PRO A 517 6.12 12.53 -19.20
N ALA A 518 6.70 11.45 -19.74
CA ALA A 518 8.10 11.12 -19.50
C ALA A 518 9.01 12.21 -20.11
N ASP A 519 10.05 12.59 -19.37
CA ASP A 519 11.09 13.57 -19.78
C ASP A 519 10.60 15.01 -20.02
N ARG A 520 9.41 15.36 -19.51
CA ARG A 520 8.88 16.74 -19.53
C ARG A 520 8.75 17.28 -18.12
N GLU A 521 9.07 18.57 -17.93
CA GLU A 521 8.77 19.24 -16.67
C GLU A 521 7.25 19.30 -16.46
N LEU A 522 6.81 19.20 -15.20
CA LEU A 522 5.37 19.22 -14.87
C LEU A 522 4.66 20.47 -15.39
N ASP A 523 5.37 21.60 -15.44
CA ASP A 523 4.85 22.88 -15.97
C ASP A 523 4.67 22.86 -17.49
N ASP A 524 5.44 22.05 -18.24
CA ASP A 524 5.29 21.87 -19.68
C ASP A 524 4.12 20.95 -20.05
N VAL A 525 3.84 19.96 -19.18
CA VAL A 525 2.75 19.00 -19.39
C VAL A 525 1.41 19.56 -18.93
N SER A 526 1.42 20.36 -17.90
CA SER A 526 0.23 21.01 -17.33
C SER A 526 0.54 22.46 -16.93
N PRO A 527 0.66 23.39 -17.91
CA PRO A 527 0.89 24.79 -17.61
C PRO A 527 -0.24 25.32 -16.72
N SER A 528 0.12 25.87 -15.55
CA SER A 528 -0.79 26.68 -14.76
C SER A 528 -1.04 27.95 -15.57
N GLU A 529 -2.27 28.16 -16.04
CA GLU A 529 -2.67 29.46 -16.55
C GLU A 529 -2.53 30.45 -15.39
N VAL A 530 -1.56 31.37 -15.51
CA VAL A 530 -1.38 32.55 -14.64
C VAL A 530 -2.53 33.51 -14.82
#